data_e975e1e2276d2624437276ac06ba6584
#
_entry.id   e975e1e2276d2624437276ac06ba6584
#
_cell.length_a   1.000
_cell.length_b   1.000
_cell.length_c   1.000
_cell.angle_alpha   90.00
_cell.angle_beta   90.00
_cell.angle_gamma   90.00
#
_symmetry.space_group_name_H-M   'P 1'
#
loop_
_entity.id
_entity.type
_entity.pdbx_description
1 polymer ?
#
loop_
_entity_poly.entity_id
_entity_poly.type
_entity_poly.pdbx_seq_one_letter_code
_entity_poly.pdbx_strand_id
1 'polypeptide(L)'
;MPITEEAILKEMIASGDEARIRNAGFSLLDMRNFLARRGLRAEGFRLPLDKLAEAGVPAIALVDTNGYRHFVLLRGISADRILLADPALGTRSMPRVRFEESWNGVVFVILDRPEIGRANFNLAEDWGMRGRAPGTLVRDALDRSLTGFGMPGAPLFQGGTQIRPWIY
;
A
#
# COMPACT_ATOMS: atom_id res chain seq x y z
N MET A 1 5.92 11.61 18.28
CA MET A 1 4.46 11.51 18.13
C MET A 1 4.15 10.60 16.94
N PRO A 2 3.20 9.67 17.06
CA PRO A 2 2.73 8.92 15.89
C PRO A 2 2.13 9.90 14.89
N ILE A 3 2.48 9.73 13.62
CA ILE A 3 1.91 10.53 12.53
C ILE A 3 0.51 10.00 12.22
N THR A 4 -0.44 10.90 12.01
CA THR A 4 -1.80 10.53 11.63
C THR A 4 -1.87 10.34 10.10
N GLU A 5 -2.81 9.52 9.65
CA GLU A 5 -3.08 9.31 8.24
C GLU A 5 -3.44 10.61 7.51
N GLU A 6 -4.26 11.45 8.14
CA GLU A 6 -4.62 12.77 7.61
C GLU A 6 -3.40 13.67 7.41
N ALA A 7 -2.43 13.63 8.33
CA ALA A 7 -1.19 14.40 8.21
C ALA A 7 -0.32 13.88 7.05
N ILE A 8 -0.24 12.56 6.88
CA ILE A 8 0.45 11.93 5.74
C ILE A 8 -0.19 12.38 4.43
N LEU A 9 -1.51 12.29 4.33
CA LEU A 9 -2.27 12.65 3.14
C LEU A 9 -2.05 14.12 2.75
N LYS A 10 -2.20 15.04 3.71
CA LYS A 10 -1.98 16.47 3.50
C LYS A 10 -0.56 16.78 3.02
N GLU A 11 0.44 16.16 3.64
CA GLU A 11 1.84 16.36 3.28
C GLU A 11 2.16 15.81 1.89
N MET A 12 1.61 14.64 1.54
CA MET A 12 1.80 14.04 0.22
C MET A 12 1.13 14.87 -0.89
N ILE A 13 -0.07 15.41 -0.66
CA ILE A 13 -0.75 16.30 -1.61
C ILE A 13 0.05 17.60 -1.78
N ALA A 14 0.42 18.24 -0.68
CA ALA A 14 1.13 19.53 -0.72
C ALA A 14 2.51 19.46 -1.39
N SER A 15 3.12 18.28 -1.43
CA SER A 15 4.48 18.08 -1.97
C SER A 15 4.51 17.34 -3.30
N GLY A 16 3.36 16.89 -3.80
CA GLY A 16 3.22 16.18 -5.07
C GLY A 16 2.65 17.07 -6.18
N ASP A 17 2.43 16.46 -7.33
CA ASP A 17 1.64 17.06 -8.40
C ASP A 17 0.15 16.88 -8.07
N GLU A 18 -0.47 17.91 -7.51
CA GLU A 18 -1.85 17.88 -7.04
C GLU A 18 -2.83 17.51 -8.15
N ALA A 19 -2.66 18.03 -9.37
CA ALA A 19 -3.54 17.76 -10.50
C ALA A 19 -3.47 16.28 -10.90
N ARG A 20 -2.26 15.72 -10.96
CA ARG A 20 -2.05 14.31 -11.24
C ARG A 20 -2.60 13.42 -10.11
N ILE A 21 -2.34 13.78 -8.85
CA ILE A 21 -2.81 13.03 -7.68
C ILE A 21 -4.34 13.00 -7.66
N ARG A 22 -5.01 14.10 -7.96
CA ARG A 22 -6.48 14.15 -8.05
C ARG A 22 -7.05 13.26 -9.13
N ASN A 23 -6.37 13.15 -10.27
CA ASN A 23 -6.85 12.37 -11.41
C ASN A 23 -6.48 10.89 -11.34
N ALA A 24 -5.28 10.56 -10.84
CA ALA A 24 -4.71 9.21 -10.93
C ALA A 24 -4.35 8.59 -9.56
N GLY A 25 -4.57 9.31 -8.45
CA GLY A 25 -4.17 8.89 -7.13
C GLY A 25 -2.66 9.00 -6.86
N PHE A 26 -2.24 8.52 -5.71
CA PHE A 26 -0.82 8.47 -5.33
C PHE A 26 -0.09 7.36 -6.07
N SER A 27 1.17 7.63 -6.40
CA SER A 27 2.10 6.66 -6.97
C SER A 27 3.11 6.17 -5.93
N LEU A 28 3.82 5.09 -6.23
CA LEU A 28 4.96 4.65 -5.40
C LEU A 28 6.06 5.73 -5.31
N LEU A 29 6.21 6.56 -6.35
CA LEU A 29 7.13 7.69 -6.33
C LEU A 29 6.73 8.75 -5.29
N ASP A 30 5.45 9.04 -5.17
CA ASP A 30 4.96 9.97 -4.14
C ASP A 30 5.25 9.44 -2.74
N MET A 31 5.00 8.14 -2.53
CA MET A 31 5.31 7.46 -1.26
C MET A 31 6.81 7.48 -0.96
N ARG A 32 7.66 7.19 -1.95
CA ARG A 32 9.11 7.25 -1.83
C ARG A 32 9.59 8.66 -1.45
N ASN A 33 9.11 9.67 -2.16
CA ASN A 33 9.47 11.06 -1.92
C ASN A 33 9.01 11.53 -0.52
N PHE A 34 7.82 11.13 -0.10
CA PHE A 34 7.33 11.38 1.26
C PHE A 34 8.25 10.76 2.32
N LEU A 35 8.62 9.48 2.16
CA LEU A 35 9.51 8.79 3.09
C LEU A 35 10.92 9.39 3.10
N ALA A 36 11.46 9.75 1.93
CA ALA A 36 12.76 10.38 1.81
C ALA A 36 12.84 11.71 2.57
N ARG A 37 11.80 12.55 2.52
CA ARG A 37 11.73 13.79 3.32
C ARG A 37 11.76 13.55 4.82
N ARG A 38 11.38 12.36 5.25
CA ARG A 38 11.42 11.90 6.66
C ARG A 38 12.69 11.14 7.01
N GLY A 39 13.69 11.13 6.10
CA GLY A 39 14.96 10.45 6.30
C GLY A 39 14.87 8.92 6.18
N LEU A 40 13.80 8.40 5.57
CA LEU A 40 13.61 6.97 5.35
C LEU A 40 13.85 6.62 3.87
N ARG A 41 14.61 5.56 3.64
CA ARG A 41 14.82 5.01 2.30
C ARG A 41 13.77 3.94 2.03
N ALA A 42 13.14 4.04 0.87
CA ALA A 42 12.18 3.05 0.40
C ALA A 42 12.32 2.90 -1.12
N GLU A 43 12.23 1.67 -1.59
CA GLU A 43 12.40 1.35 -3.01
C GLU A 43 11.39 0.28 -3.48
N GLY A 44 11.12 0.33 -4.79
CA GLY A 44 10.33 -0.69 -5.48
C GLY A 44 11.22 -1.79 -6.03
N PHE A 45 10.82 -3.05 -5.81
CA PHE A 45 11.52 -4.22 -6.31
C PHE A 45 10.56 -5.10 -7.11
N ARG A 46 11.06 -5.66 -8.21
CA ARG A 46 10.39 -6.78 -8.89
C ARG A 46 11.07 -8.07 -8.44
N LEU A 47 10.38 -8.86 -7.65
CA LEU A 47 10.92 -10.10 -7.09
C LEU A 47 9.81 -11.11 -6.79
N PRO A 48 10.13 -12.42 -6.75
CA PRO A 48 9.16 -13.44 -6.33
C PRO A 48 8.76 -13.28 -4.87
N LEU A 49 7.54 -13.69 -4.52
CA LEU A 49 7.03 -13.64 -3.14
C LEU A 49 7.90 -14.43 -2.16
N ASP A 50 8.56 -15.50 -2.62
CA ASP A 50 9.46 -16.28 -1.76
C ASP A 50 10.65 -15.47 -1.27
N LYS A 51 11.18 -14.57 -2.11
CA LYS A 51 12.26 -13.66 -1.71
C LYS A 51 11.79 -12.62 -0.68
N LEU A 52 10.56 -12.15 -0.80
CA LEU A 52 9.97 -11.28 0.21
C LEU A 52 9.73 -12.03 1.53
N ALA A 53 9.27 -13.29 1.45
CA ALA A 53 9.08 -14.16 2.62
C ALA A 53 10.40 -14.42 3.33
N GLU A 54 11.49 -14.70 2.58
CA GLU A 54 12.86 -14.85 3.14
C GLU A 54 13.35 -13.57 3.84
N ALA A 55 13.09 -12.40 3.26
CA ALA A 55 13.43 -11.11 3.86
C ALA A 55 12.64 -10.86 5.17
N GLY A 56 11.42 -11.37 5.24
CA GLY A 56 10.57 -11.33 6.42
C GLY A 56 10.12 -9.92 6.81
N VAL A 57 9.90 -9.04 5.83
CA VAL A 57 9.49 -7.65 6.07
C VAL A 57 8.18 -7.33 5.35
N PRO A 58 7.34 -6.47 5.94
CA PRO A 58 6.14 -5.99 5.27
C PRO A 58 6.48 -5.21 3.99
N ALA A 59 5.59 -5.29 3.00
CA ALA A 59 5.76 -4.57 1.75
C ALA A 59 4.41 -4.06 1.22
N ILE A 60 4.42 -2.91 0.57
CA ILE A 60 3.26 -2.41 -0.15
C ILE A 60 3.27 -3.02 -1.56
N ALA A 61 2.13 -3.54 -2.00
CA ALA A 61 1.93 -4.08 -3.34
C ALA A 61 0.75 -3.38 -4.02
N LEU A 62 0.84 -3.21 -5.33
CA LEU A 62 -0.28 -2.77 -6.15
C LEU A 62 -1.00 -4.00 -6.70
N VAL A 63 -2.27 -4.13 -6.40
CA VAL A 63 -3.13 -5.19 -6.91
C VAL A 63 -4.20 -4.62 -7.82
N ASP A 64 -4.61 -5.42 -8.80
CA ASP A 64 -5.71 -5.13 -9.72
C ASP A 64 -6.80 -6.18 -9.51
N THR A 65 -7.94 -5.77 -9.02
CA THR A 65 -9.09 -6.64 -8.82
C THR A 65 -10.20 -6.20 -9.77
N ASN A 66 -10.34 -6.89 -10.88
CA ASN A 66 -11.35 -6.60 -11.92
C ASN A 66 -11.27 -5.15 -12.44
N GLY A 67 -10.06 -4.65 -12.71
CA GLY A 67 -9.82 -3.29 -13.18
C GLY A 67 -9.76 -2.23 -12.08
N TYR A 68 -10.03 -2.60 -10.83
CA TYR A 68 -9.83 -1.72 -9.68
C TYR A 68 -8.43 -1.92 -9.12
N ARG A 69 -7.59 -0.89 -9.27
CA ARG A 69 -6.22 -0.89 -8.77
C ARG A 69 -6.14 -0.18 -7.42
N HIS A 70 -5.52 -0.84 -6.46
CA HIS A 70 -5.28 -0.25 -5.15
C HIS A 70 -4.03 -0.82 -4.49
N PHE A 71 -3.52 -0.10 -3.51
CA PHE A 71 -2.39 -0.56 -2.73
C PHE A 71 -2.87 -1.36 -1.51
N VAL A 72 -2.18 -2.46 -1.25
CA VAL A 72 -2.35 -3.30 -0.07
C VAL A 72 -1.02 -3.49 0.63
N LEU A 73 -1.05 -3.69 1.95
CA LEU A 73 0.14 -4.04 2.72
C LEU A 73 0.21 -5.55 2.89
N LEU A 74 1.29 -6.16 2.39
CA LEU A 74 1.66 -7.54 2.65
C LEU A 74 2.21 -7.62 4.08
N ARG A 75 1.52 -8.33 4.96
CA ARG A 75 1.91 -8.52 6.36
C ARG A 75 2.38 -9.94 6.66
N GLY A 76 2.15 -10.87 5.76
CA GLY A 76 2.59 -12.24 5.92
C GLY A 76 2.45 -13.04 4.64
N ILE A 77 3.32 -14.03 4.51
CA ILE A 77 3.38 -14.96 3.38
C ILE A 77 3.58 -16.36 3.94
N SER A 78 2.67 -17.27 3.60
CA SER A 78 2.82 -18.70 3.80
C SER A 78 2.98 -19.41 2.46
N ALA A 79 3.13 -20.72 2.48
CA ALA A 79 3.28 -21.53 1.27
C ALA A 79 2.08 -21.37 0.32
N ASP A 80 0.88 -21.26 0.88
CA ASP A 80 -0.40 -21.30 0.15
C ASP A 80 -1.26 -20.04 0.31
N ARG A 81 -0.92 -19.13 1.24
CA ARG A 81 -1.72 -17.95 1.56
C ARG A 81 -0.88 -16.69 1.75
N ILE A 82 -1.52 -15.57 1.51
CA ILE A 82 -0.98 -14.22 1.76
C ILE A 82 -1.86 -13.53 2.81
N LEU A 83 -1.22 -12.89 3.78
CA LEU A 83 -1.86 -12.02 4.76
C LEU A 83 -1.75 -10.57 4.31
N LEU A 84 -2.87 -9.92 4.15
CA LEU A 84 -2.98 -8.54 3.65
C LEU A 84 -3.62 -7.63 4.70
N ALA A 85 -3.14 -6.41 4.80
CA ALA A 85 -3.94 -5.30 5.29
C ALA A 85 -4.40 -4.46 4.07
N ASP A 86 -5.68 -4.53 3.81
CA ASP A 86 -6.35 -3.89 2.69
C ASP A 86 -7.11 -2.67 3.22
N PRO A 87 -6.83 -1.43 2.73
CA PRO A 87 -7.50 -0.23 3.22
C PRO A 87 -9.02 -0.26 3.06
N ALA A 88 -9.52 -0.97 2.07
CA ALA A 88 -10.96 -1.08 1.80
C ALA A 88 -11.64 -2.24 2.54
N LEU A 89 -10.93 -3.37 2.73
CA LEU A 89 -11.50 -4.62 3.21
C LEU A 89 -10.95 -5.08 4.57
N GLY A 90 -9.94 -4.39 5.10
CA GLY A 90 -9.28 -4.73 6.36
C GLY A 90 -8.24 -5.83 6.27
N THR A 91 -7.81 -6.33 7.42
CA THR A 91 -6.85 -7.43 7.48
C THR A 91 -7.54 -8.74 7.10
N ARG A 92 -6.99 -9.41 6.10
CA ARG A 92 -7.53 -10.68 5.60
C ARG A 92 -6.44 -11.57 5.03
N SER A 93 -6.67 -12.85 5.00
CA SER A 93 -5.85 -13.78 4.25
C SER A 93 -6.55 -14.22 2.97
N MET A 94 -5.77 -14.43 1.91
CA MET A 94 -6.27 -14.95 0.64
C MET A 94 -5.33 -16.02 0.08
N PRO A 95 -5.82 -16.91 -0.81
CA PRO A 95 -4.95 -17.88 -1.48
C PRO A 95 -3.83 -17.17 -2.24
N ARG A 96 -2.60 -17.67 -2.12
CA ARG A 96 -1.42 -17.11 -2.79
C ARG A 96 -1.60 -17.00 -4.30
N VAL A 97 -2.17 -18.02 -4.92
CA VAL A 97 -2.44 -18.03 -6.38
C VAL A 97 -3.33 -16.85 -6.78
N ARG A 98 -4.38 -16.57 -6.00
CA ARG A 98 -5.29 -15.45 -6.29
C ARG A 98 -4.60 -14.09 -6.12
N PHE A 99 -3.71 -13.96 -5.18
CA PHE A 99 -2.90 -12.75 -5.04
C PHE A 99 -1.97 -12.57 -6.25
N GLU A 100 -1.25 -13.62 -6.64
CA GLU A 100 -0.31 -13.58 -7.77
C GLU A 100 -1.01 -13.24 -9.09
N GLU A 101 -2.27 -13.68 -9.30
CA GLU A 101 -3.08 -13.34 -10.47
C GLU A 101 -3.43 -11.82 -10.54
N SER A 102 -3.59 -11.18 -9.40
CA SER A 102 -3.97 -9.76 -9.29
C SER A 102 -2.79 -8.81 -9.14
N TRP A 103 -1.60 -9.33 -8.88
CA TRP A 103 -0.41 -8.55 -8.55
C TRP A 103 0.53 -8.39 -9.75
N ASN A 104 1.11 -7.20 -9.90
CA ASN A 104 2.01 -6.89 -11.01
C ASN A 104 3.48 -7.33 -10.81
N GLY A 105 3.79 -8.04 -9.73
CA GLY A 105 5.14 -8.50 -9.41
C GLY A 105 6.03 -7.45 -8.74
N VAL A 106 5.51 -6.26 -8.43
CA VAL A 106 6.27 -5.18 -7.78
C VAL A 106 5.87 -5.06 -6.32
N VAL A 107 6.86 -5.00 -5.44
CA VAL A 107 6.71 -4.65 -4.03
C VAL A 107 7.49 -3.39 -3.72
N PHE A 108 6.98 -2.60 -2.79
CA PHE A 108 7.62 -1.40 -2.29
C PHE A 108 7.94 -1.59 -0.81
N VAL A 109 9.21 -1.44 -0.45
CA VAL A 109 9.75 -1.79 0.87
C VAL A 109 10.49 -0.60 1.46
N ILE A 110 10.30 -0.37 2.77
CA ILE A 110 11.15 0.53 3.56
C ILE A 110 12.41 -0.24 3.94
N LEU A 111 13.57 0.30 3.58
CA LEU A 111 14.87 -0.37 3.73
C LEU A 111 15.51 -0.12 5.08
N ASP A 112 15.13 0.97 5.75
CA ASP A 112 15.68 1.32 7.05
C ASP A 112 14.96 0.55 8.16
N ARG A 113 15.70 0.19 9.20
CA ARG A 113 15.21 -0.51 10.38
C ARG A 113 14.47 -1.82 10.05
N PRO A 114 15.07 -2.73 9.30
CA PRO A 114 14.44 -3.99 8.90
C PRO A 114 14.03 -4.87 10.10
N GLU A 115 14.66 -4.68 11.26
CA GLU A 115 14.30 -5.35 12.51
C GLU A 115 12.87 -5.00 12.96
N ILE A 116 12.44 -3.75 12.77
CA ILE A 116 11.07 -3.34 13.08
C ILE A 116 10.09 -4.02 12.10
N GLY A 117 10.45 -4.08 10.83
CA GLY A 117 9.66 -4.79 9.82
C GLY A 117 9.50 -6.27 10.16
N ARG A 118 10.60 -6.95 10.49
CA ARG A 118 10.59 -8.38 10.84
C ARG A 118 9.77 -8.68 12.09
N ALA A 119 9.83 -7.79 13.09
CA ALA A 119 9.04 -7.92 14.31
C ALA A 119 7.51 -7.79 14.06
N ASN A 120 7.09 -7.32 12.89
CA ASN A 120 5.69 -7.09 12.52
C ASN A 120 5.27 -7.87 11.26
N PHE A 121 6.03 -8.91 10.89
CA PHE A 121 5.74 -9.75 9.73
C PHE A 121 5.42 -11.17 10.15
N ASN A 122 4.43 -11.79 9.52
CA ASN A 122 4.00 -13.16 9.78
C ASN A 122 3.56 -13.43 11.23
N LEU A 123 2.98 -12.44 11.91
CA LEU A 123 2.51 -12.62 13.27
C LEU A 123 1.35 -13.63 13.33
N ALA A 124 1.43 -14.61 14.22
CA ALA A 124 0.43 -15.67 14.35
C ALA A 124 -0.97 -15.10 14.64
N GLU A 125 -1.05 -14.08 15.46
CA GLU A 125 -2.29 -13.39 15.80
C GLU A 125 -2.98 -12.76 14.58
N ASP A 126 -2.22 -12.25 13.63
CA ASP A 126 -2.75 -11.62 12.42
C ASP A 126 -3.41 -12.62 11.47
N TRP A 127 -2.96 -13.86 11.44
CA TRP A 127 -3.54 -14.93 10.61
C TRP A 127 -4.92 -15.37 11.07
N GLY A 128 -5.23 -15.19 12.36
CA GLY A 128 -6.53 -15.49 12.97
C GLY A 128 -7.53 -14.32 12.87
N MET A 129 -7.07 -13.12 12.58
CA MET A 129 -7.94 -11.94 12.55
C MET A 129 -8.73 -11.85 11.25
N ARG A 130 -10.06 -11.98 11.36
CA ARG A 130 -10.98 -11.36 10.41
C ARG A 130 -11.19 -9.92 10.89
N GLY A 131 -10.19 -9.06 10.69
CA GLY A 131 -10.25 -7.68 11.13
C GLY A 131 -11.29 -6.90 10.34
N ARG A 132 -12.11 -6.10 11.04
CA ARG A 132 -12.83 -4.99 10.42
C ARG A 132 -11.78 -4.04 9.85
N ALA A 133 -11.96 -3.65 8.59
CA ALA A 133 -11.19 -2.54 8.03
C ALA A 133 -11.29 -1.33 8.97
N PRO A 134 -10.22 -0.61 9.23
CA PRO A 134 -10.32 0.75 9.76
C PRO A 134 -11.03 1.68 8.76
N GLY A 135 -11.65 1.11 7.76
CA GLY A 135 -12.14 1.67 6.52
C GLY A 135 -13.31 2.64 6.59
N THR A 136 -13.91 2.86 7.75
CA THR A 136 -14.83 4.01 7.89
C THR A 136 -14.05 5.30 8.12
N LEU A 137 -12.95 5.28 8.84
CA LEU A 137 -12.19 6.51 9.13
C LEU A 137 -11.33 6.94 7.93
N VAL A 138 -10.75 5.99 7.20
CA VAL A 138 -9.94 6.29 6.00
C VAL A 138 -10.81 6.79 4.86
N ARG A 139 -11.93 6.11 4.62
CA ARG A 139 -12.89 6.49 3.58
C ARG A 139 -13.52 7.84 3.88
N ASP A 140 -13.91 8.09 5.13
CA ASP A 140 -14.48 9.36 5.56
C ASP A 140 -13.44 10.49 5.63
N ALA A 141 -12.17 10.21 5.92
CA ALA A 141 -11.10 11.19 5.88
C ALA A 141 -10.69 11.51 4.43
N LEU A 142 -10.61 10.50 3.58
CA LEU A 142 -10.36 10.66 2.14
C LEU A 142 -11.53 11.36 1.46
N ASP A 143 -12.78 10.94 1.70
CA ASP A 143 -13.98 11.62 1.19
C ASP A 143 -14.07 13.06 1.68
N ARG A 144 -13.81 13.34 2.95
CA ARG A 144 -13.80 14.71 3.48
C ARG A 144 -12.66 15.56 2.94
N SER A 145 -11.48 14.97 2.75
CA SER A 145 -10.35 15.68 2.13
C SER A 145 -10.56 15.91 0.65
N LEU A 146 -11.22 14.98 -0.05
CA LEU A 146 -11.46 15.04 -1.49
C LEU A 146 -12.76 15.78 -1.83
N THR A 147 -13.80 15.74 -0.98
CA THR A 147 -15.03 16.53 -1.16
C THR A 147 -14.81 18.01 -0.90
N GLY A 148 -13.86 18.36 -0.01
CA GLY A 148 -13.36 19.74 0.11
C GLY A 148 -12.68 20.26 -1.16
N PHE A 149 -12.34 19.39 -2.10
CA PHE A 149 -11.73 19.71 -3.40
C PHE A 149 -12.70 19.54 -4.60
N GLY A 150 -13.99 19.29 -4.37
CA GLY A 150 -14.99 19.27 -5.43
C GLY A 150 -14.99 18.02 -6.32
N MET A 151 -14.49 16.89 -5.84
CA MET A 151 -14.56 15.63 -6.57
C MET A 151 -15.71 14.75 -6.04
N PRO A 152 -16.77 14.48 -6.82
CA PRO A 152 -17.77 13.48 -6.46
C PRO A 152 -17.21 12.08 -6.76
N GLY A 153 -16.96 11.31 -5.70
CA GLY A 153 -16.98 9.84 -5.76
C GLY A 153 -16.06 9.10 -6.74
N ALA A 154 -14.98 9.71 -7.23
CA ALA A 154 -14.04 8.99 -8.08
C ALA A 154 -13.17 8.07 -7.20
N PRO A 155 -13.07 6.76 -7.51
CA PRO A 155 -12.14 5.89 -6.83
C PRO A 155 -10.71 6.42 -7.03
N LEU A 156 -9.93 6.48 -5.96
CA LEU A 156 -8.58 7.04 -5.89
C LEU A 156 -7.57 6.49 -6.91
N PHE A 157 -7.97 5.52 -7.74
CA PHE A 157 -7.06 4.76 -8.60
C PHE A 157 -7.66 4.41 -9.97
N GLN A 158 -8.58 5.21 -10.53
CA GLN A 158 -8.98 5.09 -11.93
C GLN A 158 -8.07 5.94 -12.79
N GLY A 159 -7.06 5.35 -13.33
CA GLY A 159 -6.23 5.94 -14.36
C GLY A 159 -5.08 5.02 -14.71
N GLY A 160 -4.99 4.62 -15.96
CA GLY A 160 -3.97 3.74 -16.50
C GLY A 160 -2.56 4.32 -16.44
N THR A 161 -2.09 4.62 -15.25
CA THR A 161 -0.68 4.97 -15.08
C THR A 161 0.10 3.68 -15.14
N GLN A 162 0.73 3.43 -16.28
CA GLN A 162 1.79 2.43 -16.37
C GLN A 162 2.82 2.79 -15.30
N ILE A 163 2.85 2.01 -14.24
CA ILE A 163 3.97 2.02 -13.32
C ILE A 163 5.15 1.54 -14.15
N ARG A 164 5.97 2.48 -14.63
CA ARG A 164 7.26 2.10 -15.20
C ARG A 164 8.01 1.37 -14.08
N PRO A 165 8.47 0.15 -14.32
CA PRO A 165 9.26 -0.54 -13.33
C PRO A 165 10.48 0.32 -13.04
N TRP A 166 10.65 0.70 -11.79
CA TRP A 166 11.89 1.27 -11.30
C TRP A 166 12.87 0.10 -11.21
N ILE A 167 13.49 -0.21 -12.35
CA ILE A 167 14.58 -1.17 -12.43
C ILE A 167 15.84 -0.34 -12.45
N TYR A 168 16.65 -0.52 -11.45
CA TYR A 168 18.08 -0.40 -11.58
C TYR A 168 18.65 -1.79 -11.79
#